data_bad8280b87a6e5f89df4a0d19cae6bb0
#
_entry.id   bad8280b87a6e5f89df4a0d19cae6bb0
#
_cell.length_a   1.000
_cell.length_b   1.000
_cell.length_c   1.000
_cell.angle_alpha   90.00
_cell.angle_beta   90.00
_cell.angle_gamma   90.00
#
_symmetry.space_group_name_H-M   'P 1'
#
loop_
_entity.id
_entity.type
_entity.pdbx_description
1 polymer ?
#
loop_
_entity_poly.entity_id
_entity_poly.type
_entity_poly.pdbx_seq_one_letter_code
_entity_poly.pdbx_strand_id
1 'polypeptide(L)'
;EICACLVGSEMCIRDRPHVPRVPNERFVGKSGMGPRGDVILEADWCVDQFLKELDKLGLAENTIVILTSDNGPVLDDGYQDDAVELVGDHKIAGPLRGGKTSMFDGGTRIPFMLRWPAKVKPQVSDVFVCQMDLLASFASLLGQTYPDKVDSENTLDAFLGKSKKGRKELVIEGMFNYAYRQGDWALIPPYYNPYSKEDGDFIGLGYGYKLYNLKSDIGQQKNLAEKYPKKLGELINRFEYLKAHSDKVTRF
;
A
#
# COMPACT_ATOMS: atom_id res chain seq x y z
N GLU A 1 -1.88 16.54 21.90
CA GLU A 1 -0.47 16.82 21.47
C GLU A 1 0.06 15.85 20.40
N ILE A 2 -0.53 14.67 20.24
CA ILE A 2 -0.13 13.69 19.20
C ILE A 2 -0.44 14.20 17.77
N CYS A 3 -1.46 15.02 17.59
CA CYS A 3 -1.88 15.50 16.27
C CYS A 3 -0.96 16.55 15.62
N ALA A 4 -0.27 17.36 16.39
CA ALA A 4 0.51 18.47 15.82
C ALA A 4 1.82 18.03 15.15
N CYS A 5 2.42 16.93 15.61
CA CYS A 5 3.64 16.38 15.01
C CYS A 5 3.40 15.57 13.73
N LEU A 6 2.21 14.97 13.59
CA LEU A 6 1.85 14.19 12.42
C LEU A 6 1.64 15.03 11.15
N VAL A 7 1.04 16.22 11.30
CA VAL A 7 0.71 17.10 10.17
C VAL A 7 1.94 17.72 9.53
N GLY A 8 2.92 18.12 10.30
CA GLY A 8 4.15 18.74 9.79
C GLY A 8 5.11 17.78 9.09
N SER A 9 5.23 16.55 9.60
CA SER A 9 6.11 15.53 9.01
C SER A 9 5.51 14.89 7.75
N GLU A 10 4.20 14.77 7.68
CA GLU A 10 3.51 14.25 6.50
C GLU A 10 3.76 15.15 5.27
N MET A 11 3.68 16.47 5.42
CA MET A 11 3.92 17.41 4.33
C MET A 11 5.37 17.42 3.82
N CYS A 12 6.36 17.13 4.67
CA CYS A 12 7.76 17.15 4.28
C CYS A 12 8.22 15.88 3.55
N ILE A 13 7.57 14.73 3.76
CA ILE A 13 8.01 13.43 3.24
C ILE A 13 7.09 12.95 2.10
N ARG A 14 5.83 13.35 2.08
CA ARG A 14 4.83 12.87 1.14
C ARG A 14 5.14 13.15 -0.33
N ASP A 15 5.75 14.28 -0.63
CA ASP A 15 6.01 14.72 -2.01
C ASP A 15 7.31 14.16 -2.58
N ARG A 16 7.98 13.25 -1.89
CA ARG A 16 9.18 12.56 -2.36
C ARG A 16 9.03 11.04 -2.18
N PRO A 17 9.30 10.24 -3.20
CA PRO A 17 9.90 10.51 -4.51
C PRO A 17 8.90 10.72 -5.65
N HIS A 18 7.98 11.65 -5.56
CA HIS A 18 7.09 12.05 -6.66
C HIS A 18 7.81 13.03 -7.61
N VAL A 19 7.29 13.18 -8.84
CA VAL A 19 7.79 14.17 -9.81
C VAL A 19 7.45 15.61 -9.36
N PRO A 20 8.32 16.58 -9.63
CA PRO A 20 9.65 16.51 -10.23
C PRO A 20 10.69 15.91 -9.28
N ARG A 21 11.52 15.00 -9.79
CA ARG A 21 12.57 14.36 -9.02
C ARG A 21 13.85 15.20 -9.04
N VAL A 22 13.97 16.11 -8.09
CA VAL A 22 15.11 17.01 -7.93
C VAL A 22 15.76 16.75 -6.58
N PRO A 23 16.75 15.85 -6.52
CA PRO A 23 17.46 15.55 -5.28
C PRO A 23 18.31 16.74 -4.81
N ASN A 24 18.51 16.86 -3.51
CA ASN A 24 19.48 17.78 -2.97
C ASN A 24 20.89 17.43 -3.48
N GLU A 25 21.74 18.43 -3.72
CA GLU A 25 23.08 18.29 -4.31
C GLU A 25 23.93 17.18 -3.68
N ARG A 26 23.83 16.97 -2.36
CA ARG A 26 24.59 15.92 -1.64
C ARG A 26 24.17 14.49 -2.01
N PHE A 27 23.01 14.30 -2.65
CA PHE A 27 22.51 12.98 -3.07
C PHE A 27 22.67 12.73 -4.57
N VAL A 28 22.93 13.76 -5.35
CA VAL A 28 23.11 13.65 -6.80
C VAL A 28 24.18 12.61 -7.14
N GLY A 29 23.79 11.61 -7.94
CA GLY A 29 24.65 10.52 -8.40
C GLY A 29 24.99 9.46 -7.34
N LYS A 30 24.41 9.54 -6.12
CA LYS A 30 24.77 8.61 -5.03
C LYS A 30 24.07 7.25 -5.14
N SER A 31 22.89 7.17 -5.74
CA SER A 31 22.17 5.91 -5.90
C SER A 31 22.71 5.04 -7.02
N GLY A 32 23.32 5.63 -8.04
CA GLY A 32 23.63 4.97 -9.30
C GLY A 32 22.40 4.67 -10.16
N MET A 33 21.20 5.11 -9.75
CA MET A 33 19.91 4.88 -10.40
C MET A 33 19.24 6.20 -10.83
N GLY A 34 20.02 7.23 -11.11
CA GLY A 34 19.57 8.54 -11.54
C GLY A 34 18.77 9.33 -10.50
N PRO A 35 18.12 10.45 -10.91
CA PRO A 35 17.41 11.34 -10.00
C PRO A 35 16.35 10.62 -9.15
N ARG A 36 15.66 9.60 -9.71
CA ARG A 36 14.69 8.81 -8.97
C ARG A 36 15.30 8.06 -7.80
N GLY A 37 16.42 7.39 -8.01
CA GLY A 37 17.12 6.68 -6.94
C GLY A 37 17.69 7.65 -5.90
N ASP A 38 18.19 8.80 -6.35
CA ASP A 38 18.79 9.82 -5.48
C ASP A 38 17.77 10.46 -4.53
N VAL A 39 16.53 10.74 -5.00
CA VAL A 39 15.47 11.24 -4.11
C VAL A 39 14.98 10.19 -3.13
N ILE A 40 15.08 8.89 -3.45
CA ILE A 40 14.78 7.81 -2.50
C ILE A 40 15.83 7.79 -1.37
N LEU A 41 17.12 7.94 -1.70
CA LEU A 41 18.19 8.07 -0.69
C LEU A 41 18.00 9.32 0.18
N GLU A 42 17.55 10.43 -0.42
CA GLU A 42 17.21 11.63 0.34
C GLU A 42 16.03 11.40 1.29
N ALA A 43 14.99 10.71 0.85
CA ALA A 43 13.84 10.37 1.68
C ALA A 43 14.25 9.48 2.87
N ASP A 44 15.06 8.45 2.63
CA ASP A 44 15.61 7.58 3.67
C ASP A 44 16.43 8.37 4.69
N TRP A 45 17.31 9.28 4.21
CA TRP A 45 18.06 10.16 5.09
C TRP A 45 17.15 11.08 5.93
N CYS A 46 16.07 11.62 5.37
CA CYS A 46 15.11 12.45 6.11
C CYS A 46 14.48 11.67 7.26
N VAL A 47 14.07 10.42 6.99
CA VAL A 47 13.54 9.53 8.03
C VAL A 47 14.56 9.26 9.13
N ASP A 48 15.80 8.95 8.76
CA ASP A 48 16.90 8.74 9.71
C ASP A 48 17.13 9.97 10.62
N GLN A 49 17.17 11.18 10.03
CA GLN A 49 17.32 12.41 10.82
C GLN A 49 16.16 12.65 11.77
N PHE A 50 14.93 12.38 11.31
CA PHE A 50 13.74 12.50 12.14
C PHE A 50 13.79 11.53 13.34
N LEU A 51 14.14 10.28 13.11
CA LEU A 51 14.27 9.27 14.16
C LEU A 51 15.38 9.64 15.17
N LYS A 52 16.53 10.10 14.70
CA LYS A 52 17.64 10.58 15.55
C LYS A 52 17.24 11.76 16.42
N GLU A 53 16.46 12.70 15.88
CA GLU A 53 16.00 13.85 16.66
C GLU A 53 14.99 13.44 17.73
N LEU A 54 14.07 12.49 17.43
CA LEU A 54 13.17 11.92 18.45
C LEU A 54 13.94 11.24 19.60
N ASP A 55 14.98 10.47 19.25
CA ASP A 55 15.84 9.80 20.25
C ASP A 55 16.60 10.84 21.10
N LYS A 56 17.19 11.86 20.49
CA LYS A 56 17.93 12.94 21.16
C LYS A 56 17.03 13.76 22.11
N LEU A 57 15.78 14.00 21.71
CA LEU A 57 14.81 14.74 22.52
C LEU A 57 14.15 13.87 23.60
N GLY A 58 14.42 12.57 23.67
CA GLY A 58 13.81 11.64 24.61
C GLY A 58 12.31 11.37 24.35
N LEU A 59 11.85 11.63 23.12
CA LEU A 59 10.44 11.49 22.72
C LEU A 59 10.10 10.13 22.12
N ALA A 60 11.09 9.34 21.73
CA ALA A 60 10.91 8.11 20.95
C ALA A 60 9.99 7.09 21.64
N GLU A 61 10.11 6.91 22.97
CA GLU A 61 9.32 5.95 23.73
C GLU A 61 7.82 6.30 23.76
N ASN A 62 7.46 7.57 23.59
CA ASN A 62 6.07 8.04 23.59
C ASN A 62 5.59 8.53 22.22
N THR A 63 6.26 8.11 21.16
CA THR A 63 5.90 8.50 19.79
C THR A 63 5.69 7.28 18.92
N ILE A 64 4.55 7.23 18.21
CA ILE A 64 4.31 6.28 17.12
C ILE A 64 4.80 6.93 15.83
N VAL A 65 5.76 6.28 15.17
CA VAL A 65 6.22 6.66 13.83
C VAL A 65 5.71 5.64 12.83
N ILE A 66 5.01 6.09 11.81
CA ILE A 66 4.53 5.25 10.71
C ILE A 66 5.16 5.77 9.41
N LEU A 67 5.86 4.88 8.72
CA LEU A 67 6.35 5.11 7.37
C LEU A 67 5.56 4.21 6.40
N THR A 68 4.92 4.83 5.43
CA THR A 68 4.08 4.13 4.45
C THR A 68 4.00 4.94 3.16
N SER A 69 3.25 4.45 2.17
CA SER A 69 2.97 5.11 0.90
C SER A 69 1.47 5.11 0.63
N ASP A 70 1.00 5.95 -0.28
CA ASP A 70 -0.39 6.02 -0.73
C ASP A 70 -0.73 4.96 -1.78
N ASN A 71 0.22 4.62 -2.65
CA ASN A 71 0.08 3.61 -3.71
C ASN A 71 1.40 2.91 -3.99
N GLY A 72 1.33 1.87 -4.82
CA GLY A 72 2.51 1.18 -5.32
C GLY A 72 3.40 2.06 -6.20
N PRO A 73 4.62 1.62 -6.49
CA PRO A 73 5.58 2.42 -7.24
C PRO A 73 5.18 2.59 -8.70
N VAL A 74 5.67 3.65 -9.31
CA VAL A 74 5.67 3.87 -10.75
C VAL A 74 7.09 4.20 -11.21
N LEU A 75 7.51 3.61 -12.32
CA LEU A 75 8.82 3.88 -12.91
C LEU A 75 8.71 4.82 -14.09
N ASP A 76 7.82 4.46 -15.04
CA ASP A 76 7.49 5.28 -16.20
C ASP A 76 6.21 6.08 -15.90
N ASP A 77 6.38 7.34 -15.52
CA ASP A 77 5.29 8.29 -15.23
C ASP A 77 5.29 9.47 -16.22
N GLY A 78 6.08 9.36 -17.30
CA GLY A 78 6.24 10.38 -18.34
C GLY A 78 7.20 11.51 -17.95
N TYR A 79 7.84 11.47 -16.81
CA TYR A 79 8.85 12.45 -16.41
C TYR A 79 10.21 12.10 -17.01
N GLN A 80 10.86 13.10 -17.62
CA GLN A 80 12.12 12.93 -18.36
C GLN A 80 13.34 12.95 -17.41
N ASP A 81 13.62 11.82 -16.79
CA ASP A 81 14.75 11.63 -15.86
C ASP A 81 15.47 10.29 -16.02
N ASP A 82 15.24 9.62 -17.16
CA ASP A 82 15.85 8.34 -17.54
C ASP A 82 15.64 7.24 -16.45
N ALA A 83 14.51 7.32 -15.70
CA ALA A 83 14.25 6.40 -14.59
C ALA A 83 14.18 4.95 -15.05
N VAL A 84 13.62 4.68 -16.23
CA VAL A 84 13.50 3.35 -16.81
C VAL A 84 14.87 2.78 -17.17
N GLU A 85 15.70 3.58 -17.81
CA GLU A 85 17.04 3.20 -18.27
C GLU A 85 18.02 3.01 -17.11
N LEU A 86 17.92 3.87 -16.09
CA LEU A 86 18.86 3.93 -14.99
C LEU A 86 18.51 3.01 -13.81
N VAL A 87 17.29 2.42 -13.78
CA VAL A 87 16.89 1.52 -12.69
C VAL A 87 17.69 0.23 -12.64
N GLY A 88 18.30 -0.18 -13.76
CA GLY A 88 19.07 -1.42 -13.89
C GLY A 88 18.21 -2.65 -13.57
N ASP A 89 18.79 -3.59 -12.83
CA ASP A 89 18.12 -4.84 -12.42
C ASP A 89 17.20 -4.67 -11.19
N HIS A 90 17.07 -3.46 -10.65
CA HIS A 90 16.25 -3.21 -9.46
C HIS A 90 14.76 -3.34 -9.77
N LYS A 91 14.09 -4.21 -9.02
CA LYS A 91 12.64 -4.42 -9.13
C LYS A 91 11.91 -3.52 -8.13
N ILE A 92 11.35 -2.41 -8.61
CA ILE A 92 10.73 -1.38 -7.77
C ILE A 92 9.56 -1.86 -6.91
N ALA A 93 8.84 -2.90 -7.32
CA ALA A 93 7.76 -3.56 -6.57
C ALA A 93 8.20 -4.92 -5.98
N GLY A 94 9.49 -5.25 -6.03
CA GLY A 94 9.99 -6.56 -5.60
C GLY A 94 9.36 -7.72 -6.39
N PRO A 95 8.77 -8.72 -5.71
CA PRO A 95 8.12 -9.85 -6.37
C PRO A 95 6.70 -9.56 -6.85
N LEU A 96 6.13 -8.39 -6.52
CA LEU A 96 4.74 -8.06 -6.81
C LEU A 96 4.58 -7.64 -8.28
N ARG A 97 3.44 -7.99 -8.87
CA ARG A 97 3.08 -7.57 -10.23
C ARG A 97 2.38 -6.22 -10.19
N GLY A 98 2.60 -5.43 -11.25
CA GLY A 98 1.98 -4.11 -11.41
C GLY A 98 2.69 -3.03 -10.59
N GLY A 99 2.06 -1.87 -10.54
CA GLY A 99 2.53 -0.67 -9.86
C GLY A 99 1.37 0.29 -9.66
N LYS A 100 1.62 1.57 -9.52
CA LYS A 100 0.59 2.61 -9.38
C LYS A 100 -0.53 2.40 -10.41
N THR A 101 -1.79 2.57 -9.99
CA THR A 101 -3.01 2.35 -10.76
C THR A 101 -3.41 0.90 -11.06
N SER A 102 -2.51 -0.06 -10.81
CA SER A 102 -2.75 -1.48 -11.09
C SER A 102 -3.70 -2.13 -10.08
N MET A 103 -4.51 -3.10 -10.57
CA MET A 103 -5.34 -3.98 -9.74
C MET A 103 -4.55 -5.13 -9.09
N PHE A 104 -3.32 -5.35 -9.51
CA PHE A 104 -2.42 -6.32 -8.88
C PHE A 104 -1.83 -5.77 -7.57
N ASP A 105 -1.33 -6.67 -6.73
CA ASP A 105 -0.77 -6.30 -5.42
C ASP A 105 0.33 -5.23 -5.50
N GLY A 106 1.11 -5.18 -6.60
CA GLY A 106 2.13 -4.14 -6.79
C GLY A 106 1.57 -2.72 -6.85
N GLY A 107 0.27 -2.55 -7.13
CA GLY A 107 -0.39 -1.23 -7.12
C GLY A 107 -0.84 -0.76 -5.74
N THR A 108 -1.10 -1.68 -4.82
CA THR A 108 -1.81 -1.37 -3.57
C THR A 108 -1.20 -1.99 -2.32
N ARG A 109 -0.34 -3.01 -2.46
CA ARG A 109 0.42 -3.58 -1.36
C ARG A 109 1.67 -2.76 -1.12
N ILE A 110 1.50 -1.68 -0.38
CA ILE A 110 2.51 -0.67 -0.09
C ILE A 110 3.40 -1.06 1.08
N PRO A 111 4.61 -0.48 1.19
CA PRO A 111 5.40 -0.55 2.41
C PRO A 111 4.61 0.00 3.60
N PHE A 112 4.69 -0.69 4.74
CA PHE A 112 4.13 -0.22 5.99
C PHE A 112 5.07 -0.59 7.13
N MET A 113 5.63 0.40 7.79
CA MET A 113 6.52 0.23 8.94
C MET A 113 6.00 1.07 10.10
N LEU A 114 5.92 0.46 11.28
CA LEU A 114 5.51 1.12 12.51
C LEU A 114 6.59 0.95 13.58
N ARG A 115 7.05 2.08 14.12
CA ARG A 115 7.99 2.13 15.23
C ARG A 115 7.31 2.77 16.46
N TRP A 116 7.32 2.04 17.56
CA TRP A 116 6.94 2.55 18.89
C TRP A 116 7.71 1.76 19.96
N PRO A 117 8.92 2.18 20.33
CA PRO A 117 9.83 1.40 21.16
C PRO A 117 9.22 0.91 22.47
N ALA A 118 8.44 1.75 23.16
CA ALA A 118 7.78 1.38 24.43
C ALA A 118 6.76 0.24 24.29
N LYS A 119 6.21 -0.03 23.10
CA LYS A 119 5.07 -0.94 22.93
C LYS A 119 5.29 -2.02 21.86
N VAL A 120 6.15 -1.78 20.87
CA VAL A 120 6.34 -2.66 19.71
C VAL A 120 7.77 -3.13 19.64
N LYS A 121 7.97 -4.45 19.66
CA LYS A 121 9.29 -5.07 19.45
C LYS A 121 9.56 -5.23 17.95
N PRO A 122 10.83 -5.13 17.51
CA PRO A 122 11.20 -5.36 16.11
C PRO A 122 10.73 -6.74 15.64
N GLN A 123 9.95 -6.77 14.56
CA GLN A 123 9.44 -7.99 13.93
C GLN A 123 8.96 -7.71 12.50
N VAL A 124 8.76 -8.78 11.74
CA VAL A 124 8.06 -8.76 10.46
C VAL A 124 6.73 -9.48 10.63
N SER A 125 5.67 -8.95 10.03
CA SER A 125 4.31 -9.48 10.13
C SER A 125 3.68 -9.61 8.76
N ASP A 126 3.05 -10.78 8.49
CA ASP A 126 2.27 -11.03 7.27
C ASP A 126 0.77 -10.79 7.49
N VAL A 127 0.39 -10.17 8.58
CA VAL A 127 -1.02 -9.90 8.91
C VAL A 127 -1.62 -8.92 7.92
N PHE A 128 -2.77 -9.28 7.38
CA PHE A 128 -3.50 -8.45 6.45
C PHE A 128 -4.14 -7.26 7.18
N VAL A 129 -3.63 -6.07 6.95
CA VAL A 129 -4.14 -4.80 7.48
C VAL A 129 -4.28 -3.78 6.35
N CYS A 130 -5.03 -2.73 6.59
CA CYS A 130 -5.21 -1.61 5.66
C CYS A 130 -4.98 -0.29 6.40
N GLN A 131 -4.48 0.74 5.70
CA GLN A 131 -4.32 2.08 6.27
C GLN A 131 -5.62 2.66 6.82
N MET A 132 -6.77 2.33 6.20
CA MET A 132 -8.09 2.73 6.71
C MET A 132 -8.32 2.28 8.16
N ASP A 133 -7.69 1.19 8.58
CA ASP A 133 -7.83 0.61 9.92
C ASP A 133 -7.14 1.45 11.00
N LEU A 134 -6.32 2.40 10.63
CA LEU A 134 -5.67 3.32 11.58
C LEU A 134 -6.70 4.15 12.34
N LEU A 135 -7.82 4.57 11.70
CA LEU A 135 -8.86 5.34 12.37
C LEU A 135 -9.46 4.57 13.56
N ALA A 136 -10.03 3.41 13.33
CA ALA A 136 -10.65 2.59 14.37
C ALA A 136 -9.63 2.09 15.40
N SER A 137 -8.41 1.76 14.96
CA SER A 137 -7.35 1.28 15.81
C SER A 137 -6.84 2.38 16.74
N PHE A 138 -6.66 3.60 16.27
CA PHE A 138 -6.23 4.72 17.12
C PHE A 138 -7.36 5.23 18.02
N ALA A 139 -8.61 5.23 17.56
CA ALA A 139 -9.73 5.49 18.43
C ALA A 139 -9.76 4.51 19.60
N SER A 140 -9.58 3.22 19.34
CA SER A 140 -9.46 2.19 20.38
C SER A 140 -8.27 2.41 21.30
N LEU A 141 -7.10 2.79 20.78
CA LEU A 141 -5.90 3.09 21.56
C LEU A 141 -6.14 4.25 22.54
N LEU A 142 -6.91 5.24 22.11
CA LEU A 142 -7.19 6.46 22.88
C LEU A 142 -8.48 6.37 23.72
N GLY A 143 -9.18 5.22 23.69
CA GLY A 143 -10.46 5.05 24.36
C GLY A 143 -11.57 5.95 23.81
N GLN A 144 -11.49 6.32 22.53
CA GLN A 144 -12.44 7.17 21.84
C GLN A 144 -13.40 6.35 20.97
N THR A 145 -14.56 6.92 20.71
CA THR A 145 -15.50 6.39 19.73
C THR A 145 -15.18 6.92 18.32
N TYR A 146 -15.60 6.17 17.30
CA TYR A 146 -15.52 6.59 15.91
C TYR A 146 -16.86 6.30 15.22
N PRO A 147 -17.14 6.89 14.04
CA PRO A 147 -18.41 6.69 13.36
C PRO A 147 -18.70 5.22 13.02
N ASP A 148 -19.93 4.76 13.23
CA ASP A 148 -20.36 3.37 12.99
C ASP A 148 -20.38 2.99 11.49
N LYS A 149 -20.37 3.99 10.60
CA LYS A 149 -20.51 3.79 9.15
C LYS A 149 -19.21 4.13 8.42
N VAL A 150 -18.12 3.48 8.79
CA VAL A 150 -16.83 3.60 8.13
C VAL A 150 -16.27 2.20 7.84
N ASP A 151 -15.44 2.09 6.80
CA ASP A 151 -14.80 0.82 6.42
C ASP A 151 -13.58 0.46 7.30
N SER A 152 -13.29 1.29 8.30
CA SER A 152 -12.19 1.08 9.24
C SER A 152 -12.52 -0.03 10.23
N GLU A 153 -11.63 -1.01 10.35
CA GLU A 153 -11.71 -2.09 11.35
C GLU A 153 -10.67 -1.86 12.45
N ASN A 154 -11.02 -2.18 13.70
CA ASN A 154 -10.03 -2.14 14.77
C ASN A 154 -9.07 -3.33 14.64
N THR A 155 -7.89 -3.07 14.11
CA THR A 155 -6.78 -4.01 13.98
C THR A 155 -5.56 -3.59 14.81
N LEU A 156 -5.78 -2.83 15.90
CA LEU A 156 -4.71 -2.28 16.75
C LEU A 156 -3.69 -3.33 17.19
N ASP A 157 -4.14 -4.47 17.66
CA ASP A 157 -3.22 -5.53 18.11
C ASP A 157 -2.37 -6.10 16.97
N ALA A 158 -2.87 -6.08 15.72
CA ALA A 158 -2.08 -6.44 14.55
C ALA A 158 -1.01 -5.38 14.25
N PHE A 159 -1.37 -4.09 14.28
CA PHE A 159 -0.40 -3.00 14.12
C PHE A 159 0.68 -2.99 15.21
N LEU A 160 0.32 -3.35 16.43
CA LEU A 160 1.26 -3.45 17.55
C LEU A 160 2.03 -4.78 17.58
N GLY A 161 1.83 -5.66 16.60
CA GLY A 161 2.50 -6.97 16.54
C GLY A 161 2.10 -7.96 17.62
N LYS A 162 0.97 -7.75 18.29
CA LYS A 162 0.44 -8.57 19.38
C LYS A 162 -0.51 -9.67 18.89
N SER A 163 -1.05 -9.53 17.68
CA SER A 163 -2.01 -10.46 17.09
C SER A 163 -1.63 -10.80 15.66
N LYS A 164 -1.94 -12.03 15.26
CA LYS A 164 -1.90 -12.47 13.86
C LYS A 164 -3.28 -12.40 13.18
N LYS A 165 -4.25 -11.76 13.82
CA LYS A 165 -5.59 -11.54 13.28
C LYS A 165 -5.68 -10.11 12.77
N GLY A 166 -5.92 -9.94 11.49
CA GLY A 166 -6.18 -8.68 10.81
C GLY A 166 -7.48 -8.76 10.03
N ARG A 167 -7.58 -8.00 8.94
CA ARG A 167 -8.72 -8.05 8.02
C ARG A 167 -8.91 -9.43 7.43
N LYS A 168 -10.16 -9.79 7.20
CA LYS A 168 -10.51 -11.01 6.48
C LYS A 168 -10.61 -10.76 4.98
N GLU A 169 -11.08 -9.58 4.61
CA GLU A 169 -11.37 -9.19 3.23
C GLU A 169 -11.21 -7.68 3.01
N LEU A 170 -11.02 -7.30 1.75
CA LEU A 170 -10.93 -5.90 1.34
C LEU A 170 -11.34 -5.76 -0.12
N VAL A 171 -12.20 -4.80 -0.42
CA VAL A 171 -12.41 -4.29 -1.78
C VAL A 171 -11.43 -3.14 -1.98
N ILE A 172 -10.67 -3.22 -3.05
CA ILE A 172 -9.64 -2.26 -3.42
C ILE A 172 -10.12 -1.57 -4.68
N GLU A 173 -10.23 -0.25 -4.65
CA GLU A 173 -10.55 0.56 -5.82
C GLU A 173 -9.26 1.04 -6.47
N GLY A 174 -9.12 0.79 -7.75
CA GLY A 174 -8.06 1.34 -8.56
C GLY A 174 -8.61 2.39 -9.53
N MET A 175 -7.78 2.85 -10.45
CA MET A 175 -8.14 3.93 -11.37
C MET A 175 -9.35 3.59 -12.25
N PHE A 176 -9.47 2.33 -12.67
CA PHE A 176 -10.46 1.91 -13.69
C PHE A 176 -11.35 0.76 -13.26
N ASN A 177 -11.01 0.05 -12.20
CA ASN A 177 -11.70 -1.16 -11.79
C ASN A 177 -11.48 -1.42 -10.30
N TYR A 178 -11.99 -2.54 -9.85
CA TYR A 178 -11.82 -3.04 -8.49
C TYR A 178 -10.93 -4.28 -8.46
N ALA A 179 -10.32 -4.52 -7.32
CA ALA A 179 -9.82 -5.83 -6.92
C ALA A 179 -10.49 -6.21 -5.60
N TYR A 180 -10.68 -7.50 -5.38
CA TYR A 180 -11.20 -8.02 -4.12
C TYR A 180 -10.25 -9.05 -3.55
N ARG A 181 -9.87 -8.88 -2.31
CA ARG A 181 -9.02 -9.80 -1.57
C ARG A 181 -9.77 -10.44 -0.42
N GLN A 182 -9.66 -11.77 -0.29
CA GLN A 182 -10.15 -12.53 0.85
C GLN A 182 -9.09 -13.54 1.27
N GLY A 183 -8.45 -13.27 2.41
CA GLY A 183 -7.29 -14.05 2.87
C GLY A 183 -6.19 -14.09 1.80
N ASP A 184 -5.81 -15.30 1.36
CA ASP A 184 -4.79 -15.50 0.32
C ASP A 184 -5.30 -15.37 -1.11
N TRP A 185 -6.61 -15.17 -1.32
CA TRP A 185 -7.20 -15.09 -2.64
C TRP A 185 -7.42 -13.66 -3.10
N ALA A 186 -7.04 -13.37 -4.33
CA ALA A 186 -7.29 -12.10 -5.00
C ALA A 186 -8.14 -12.32 -6.26
N LEU A 187 -9.21 -11.55 -6.39
CA LEU A 187 -10.12 -11.52 -7.52
C LEU A 187 -10.04 -10.16 -8.20
N ILE A 188 -9.87 -10.16 -9.53
CA ILE A 188 -10.01 -8.95 -10.35
C ILE A 188 -11.19 -9.18 -11.30
N PRO A 189 -12.27 -8.38 -11.19
CA PRO A 189 -13.42 -8.46 -12.09
C PRO A 189 -13.07 -8.07 -13.53
N PRO A 190 -13.89 -8.47 -14.53
CA PRO A 190 -13.70 -8.05 -15.90
C PRO A 190 -13.89 -6.52 -16.05
N TYR A 191 -13.20 -5.96 -17.04
CA TYR A 191 -13.32 -4.57 -17.44
C TYR A 191 -13.43 -4.45 -18.96
N TYR A 192 -14.46 -3.78 -19.44
CA TYR A 192 -14.89 -3.82 -20.84
C TYR A 192 -14.57 -2.56 -21.64
N ASN A 193 -13.70 -1.68 -21.14
CA ASN A 193 -13.32 -0.47 -21.86
C ASN A 193 -12.08 -0.70 -22.75
N PRO A 194 -11.99 -0.10 -23.93
CA PRO A 194 -10.88 -0.31 -24.89
C PRO A 194 -9.62 0.42 -24.44
N TYR A 195 -8.85 -0.20 -23.56
CA TYR A 195 -7.45 0.13 -23.36
C TYR A 195 -6.58 -0.69 -24.32
N SER A 196 -5.37 -0.21 -24.60
CA SER A 196 -4.41 -1.04 -25.31
C SER A 196 -4.20 -2.34 -24.53
N LYS A 197 -3.99 -3.45 -25.23
CA LYS A 197 -3.81 -4.75 -24.58
C LYS A 197 -2.63 -4.73 -23.61
N GLU A 198 -1.57 -4.01 -23.94
CA GLU A 198 -0.34 -3.89 -23.15
C GLU A 198 -0.60 -3.12 -21.84
N ASP A 199 -1.25 -1.98 -21.92
CA ASP A 199 -1.63 -1.20 -20.72
C ASP A 199 -2.62 -1.98 -19.87
N GLY A 200 -3.59 -2.64 -20.49
CA GLY A 200 -4.58 -3.46 -19.80
C GLY A 200 -3.95 -4.62 -19.02
N ASP A 201 -2.95 -5.28 -19.60
CA ASP A 201 -2.25 -6.38 -18.93
C ASP A 201 -1.39 -5.92 -17.77
N PHE A 202 -0.74 -4.75 -17.87
CA PHE A 202 0.03 -4.16 -16.76
C PHE A 202 -0.83 -3.76 -15.57
N ILE A 203 -1.96 -3.09 -15.82
CA ILE A 203 -2.87 -2.61 -14.76
C ILE A 203 -3.90 -3.66 -14.31
N GLY A 204 -3.94 -4.83 -14.93
CA GLY A 204 -4.80 -5.95 -14.54
C GLY A 204 -6.18 -5.97 -15.19
N LEU A 205 -6.45 -5.11 -16.17
CA LEU A 205 -7.72 -5.08 -16.91
C LEU A 205 -7.87 -6.25 -17.88
N GLY A 206 -9.08 -6.49 -18.37
CA GLY A 206 -9.39 -7.51 -19.39
C GLY A 206 -10.82 -8.02 -19.28
N TYR A 207 -11.25 -8.81 -20.28
CA TYR A 207 -12.66 -9.22 -20.44
C TYR A 207 -13.10 -10.39 -19.56
N GLY A 208 -12.19 -11.04 -18.84
CA GLY A 208 -12.49 -12.16 -17.97
C GLY A 208 -12.11 -11.89 -16.51
N TYR A 209 -12.73 -12.65 -15.62
CA TYR A 209 -12.30 -12.68 -14.22
C TYR A 209 -10.88 -13.21 -14.11
N LYS A 210 -10.09 -12.60 -13.24
CA LYS A 210 -8.77 -13.10 -12.86
C LYS A 210 -8.81 -13.51 -11.39
N LEU A 211 -8.31 -14.71 -11.10
CA LEU A 211 -8.26 -15.28 -9.75
C LEU A 211 -6.83 -15.73 -9.45
N TYR A 212 -6.30 -15.29 -8.32
CA TYR A 212 -4.95 -15.62 -7.90
C TYR A 212 -4.93 -16.14 -6.46
N ASN A 213 -3.97 -17.01 -6.15
CA ASN A 213 -3.67 -17.40 -4.78
C ASN A 213 -2.31 -16.83 -4.38
N LEU A 214 -2.31 -15.77 -3.58
CA LEU A 214 -1.12 -14.98 -3.24
C LEU A 214 -0.12 -15.73 -2.37
N LYS A 215 -0.54 -16.79 -1.69
CA LYS A 215 0.36 -17.64 -0.91
C LYS A 215 1.30 -18.47 -1.80
N SER A 216 0.81 -18.92 -2.94
CA SER A 216 1.58 -19.74 -3.87
C SER A 216 2.09 -18.95 -5.08
N ASP A 217 1.52 -17.78 -5.35
CA ASP A 217 1.79 -16.94 -6.52
C ASP A 217 1.66 -15.46 -6.13
N ILE A 218 2.63 -14.98 -5.35
CA ILE A 218 2.66 -13.58 -4.88
C ILE A 218 2.76 -12.59 -6.05
N GLY A 219 3.34 -13.01 -7.17
CA GLY A 219 3.48 -12.23 -8.40
C GLY A 219 2.26 -12.27 -9.31
N GLN A 220 1.18 -12.95 -8.92
CA GLN A 220 -0.08 -13.02 -9.70
C GLN A 220 0.13 -13.35 -11.18
N GLN A 221 0.96 -14.37 -11.46
CA GLN A 221 1.32 -14.78 -12.80
C GLN A 221 0.35 -15.80 -13.41
N LYS A 222 -0.33 -16.61 -12.55
CA LYS A 222 -1.17 -17.71 -12.99
C LYS A 222 -2.63 -17.42 -12.65
N ASN A 223 -3.41 -17.06 -13.68
CA ASN A 223 -4.86 -16.96 -13.51
C ASN A 223 -5.47 -18.34 -13.22
N LEU A 224 -6.11 -18.48 -12.08
CA LEU A 224 -6.71 -19.72 -11.57
C LEU A 224 -8.23 -19.78 -11.76
N ALA A 225 -8.86 -18.82 -12.44
CA ALA A 225 -10.31 -18.70 -12.58
C ALA A 225 -10.95 -19.98 -13.15
N GLU A 226 -10.37 -20.55 -14.22
CA GLU A 226 -10.87 -21.79 -14.82
C GLU A 226 -10.62 -23.03 -13.96
N LYS A 227 -9.49 -23.03 -13.23
CA LYS A 227 -9.08 -24.17 -12.39
C LYS A 227 -9.92 -24.29 -11.12
N TYR A 228 -10.40 -23.18 -10.57
CA TYR A 228 -11.13 -23.14 -9.29
C TYR A 228 -12.50 -22.46 -9.43
N PRO A 229 -13.42 -22.97 -10.26
CA PRO A 229 -14.71 -22.30 -10.55
C PRO A 229 -15.61 -22.12 -9.33
N LYS A 230 -15.57 -23.06 -8.37
CA LYS A 230 -16.32 -22.91 -7.10
C LYS A 230 -15.78 -21.73 -6.29
N LYS A 231 -14.45 -21.65 -6.11
CA LYS A 231 -13.82 -20.54 -5.36
C LYS A 231 -14.05 -19.21 -6.06
N LEU A 232 -13.97 -19.18 -7.37
CA LEU A 232 -14.29 -18.01 -8.18
C LEU A 232 -15.73 -17.54 -7.91
N GLY A 233 -16.72 -18.44 -7.98
CA GLY A 233 -18.12 -18.12 -7.70
C GLY A 233 -18.36 -17.60 -6.28
N GLU A 234 -17.71 -18.19 -5.27
CA GLU A 234 -17.79 -17.71 -3.89
C GLU A 234 -17.29 -16.27 -3.76
N LEU A 235 -16.13 -15.96 -4.36
CA LEU A 235 -15.55 -14.62 -4.30
C LEU A 235 -16.34 -13.60 -5.09
N ILE A 236 -16.86 -13.95 -6.26
CA ILE A 236 -17.75 -13.08 -7.05
C ILE A 236 -18.99 -12.72 -6.22
N ASN A 237 -19.68 -13.72 -5.68
CA ASN A 237 -20.90 -13.49 -4.89
C ASN A 237 -20.62 -12.59 -3.68
N ARG A 238 -19.49 -12.79 -2.99
CA ARG A 238 -19.13 -11.95 -1.85
C ARG A 238 -18.75 -10.54 -2.27
N PHE A 239 -17.98 -10.38 -3.34
CA PHE A 239 -17.62 -9.09 -3.90
C PHE A 239 -18.84 -8.27 -4.33
N GLU A 240 -19.77 -8.88 -5.09
CA GLU A 240 -21.00 -8.23 -5.52
C GLU A 240 -21.91 -7.86 -4.33
N TYR A 241 -21.96 -8.72 -3.31
CA TYR A 241 -22.67 -8.41 -2.07
C TYR A 241 -22.09 -7.15 -1.41
N LEU A 242 -20.76 -7.08 -1.23
CA LEU A 242 -20.07 -5.93 -0.62
C LEU A 242 -20.31 -4.67 -1.44
N LYS A 243 -20.17 -4.75 -2.75
CA LYS A 243 -20.40 -3.64 -3.67
C LYS A 243 -21.84 -3.11 -3.62
N ALA A 244 -22.82 -3.98 -3.56
CA ALA A 244 -24.24 -3.61 -3.46
C ALA A 244 -24.60 -2.98 -2.09
N HIS A 245 -23.80 -3.23 -1.06
CA HIS A 245 -24.04 -2.73 0.30
C HIS A 245 -23.03 -1.64 0.71
N SER A 246 -22.21 -1.15 -0.21
CA SER A 246 -21.27 -0.04 0.02
C SER A 246 -21.97 1.33 0.18
N ASP A 247 -23.24 1.44 -0.15
CA ASP A 247 -24.05 2.67 -0.01
C ASP A 247 -24.26 3.11 1.45
N LYS A 248 -23.76 2.33 2.41
CA LYS A 248 -23.70 2.75 3.82
C LYS A 248 -22.52 3.67 4.13
N VAL A 249 -21.57 3.78 3.22
CA VAL A 249 -20.41 4.67 3.32
C VAL A 249 -20.70 5.90 2.47
N THR A 250 -20.72 7.06 3.09
CA THR A 250 -20.90 8.34 2.41
C THR A 250 -19.74 8.52 1.42
N ARG A 251 -20.04 8.56 0.11
CA ARG A 251 -19.07 9.03 -0.88
C ARG A 251 -18.84 10.52 -0.61
N PHE A 252 -17.63 10.90 -0.30
CA PHE A 252 -17.19 12.29 -0.28
C PHE A 252 -16.85 12.74 -1.69
#